data_11d8bb1236dc0f2fad2e72c09621effd
#
_entry.id   11d8bb1236dc0f2fad2e72c09621effd
#
_cell.length_a   1.000
_cell.length_b   1.000
_cell.length_c   1.000
_cell.angle_alpha   90.00
_cell.angle_beta   90.00
_cell.angle_gamma   90.00
#
_symmetry.space_group_name_H-M   'P 1'
#
loop_
_entity.id
_entity.type
_entity.pdbx_description
1 polymer ?
#
loop_
_entity_poly.entity_id
_entity_poly.type
_entity_poly.pdbx_seq_one_letter_code
_entity_poly.pdbx_strand_id
1 'polypeptide(L)'
;MSPRQFLIPNYPWSRVAQYLRQLGTEEIKPYTIDFCNVTVTYKHTSHNESINVSIWAPKPDDWNRRILALGGGGYAATFDHLYQTTAVGKGFVAIGTDSGHSSGMTSAFDTSWALDADGNSNTHLIEDWGFRTLGEMSVIGKHIVEEYYNRLPDYVYFTGCSGGGRQGLVLAQRYPKAFDGILAAAPAINLETFIPAAYWPTQVMRDFNVYPASCEIEAFTTAAIQRCDALDGDEDGYLDARVLSFRSFEADWQRVFL
;
A
#
# COMPACT_ATOMS: atom_id res chain seq x y z
N MET A 1 22.43 -15.50 -18.58
CA MET A 1 21.83 -15.27 -17.25
C MET A 1 20.85 -16.39 -16.98
N SER A 2 21.02 -17.13 -15.89
CA SER A 2 20.11 -18.29 -15.56
C SER A 2 18.78 -17.76 -15.03
N PRO A 3 17.63 -18.27 -15.53
CA PRO A 3 16.34 -17.87 -15.00
C PRO A 3 16.22 -18.33 -13.54
N ARG A 4 15.86 -17.43 -12.64
CA ARG A 4 15.55 -17.78 -11.26
C ARG A 4 14.09 -18.23 -11.21
N GLN A 5 13.88 -19.51 -10.90
CA GLN A 5 12.56 -20.03 -10.55
C GLN A 5 12.26 -19.65 -9.10
N PHE A 6 11.21 -18.89 -8.87
CA PHE A 6 10.68 -18.65 -7.53
C PHE A 6 9.52 -19.61 -7.27
N LEU A 7 9.75 -20.57 -6.38
CA LEU A 7 8.67 -21.29 -5.71
C LEU A 7 8.19 -20.39 -4.56
N ILE A 8 6.94 -19.96 -4.61
CA ILE A 8 6.30 -19.25 -3.50
C ILE A 8 6.19 -20.24 -2.33
N PRO A 9 6.86 -20.00 -1.19
CA PRO A 9 6.73 -20.89 -0.03
C PRO A 9 5.27 -20.94 0.42
N ASN A 10 4.83 -22.10 0.92
CA ASN A 10 3.52 -22.31 1.52
C ASN A 10 3.26 -21.34 2.68
N TYR A 11 2.80 -20.15 2.36
CA TYR A 11 2.19 -19.26 3.32
C TYR A 11 0.81 -19.83 3.69
N PRO A 12 0.29 -19.65 4.93
CA PRO A 12 -1.02 -20.18 5.28
C PRO A 12 -2.12 -19.38 4.58
N TRP A 13 -2.24 -19.60 3.29
CA TRP A 13 -3.19 -18.99 2.37
C TRP A 13 -4.65 -19.36 2.65
N SER A 14 -4.90 -20.27 3.62
CA SER A 14 -6.24 -20.76 3.90
C SER A 14 -7.24 -19.65 4.21
N ARG A 15 -6.86 -18.63 4.96
CA ARG A 15 -7.77 -17.50 5.28
C ARG A 15 -7.85 -16.45 4.16
N VAL A 16 -6.71 -16.11 3.54
CA VAL A 16 -6.70 -15.16 2.42
C VAL A 16 -7.36 -15.76 1.19
N ALA A 17 -7.09 -17.02 0.87
CA ALA A 17 -7.76 -17.72 -0.21
C ALA A 17 -9.27 -17.91 0.04
N GLN A 18 -9.67 -18.10 1.29
CA GLN A 18 -11.10 -18.18 1.65
C GLN A 18 -11.78 -16.81 1.49
N TYR A 19 -11.13 -15.73 1.87
CA TYR A 19 -11.62 -14.36 1.67
C TYR A 19 -11.69 -13.99 0.18
N LEU A 20 -10.67 -14.32 -0.60
CA LEU A 20 -10.66 -14.09 -2.05
C LEU A 20 -11.70 -14.94 -2.80
N ARG A 21 -12.00 -16.16 -2.35
CA ARG A 21 -13.09 -16.99 -2.89
C ARG A 21 -14.47 -16.36 -2.62
N GLN A 22 -14.67 -15.72 -1.49
CA GLN A 22 -15.91 -15.00 -1.17
C GLN A 22 -16.11 -13.78 -2.09
N LEU A 23 -15.03 -13.19 -2.60
CA LEU A 23 -15.06 -12.08 -3.56
C LEU A 23 -15.21 -12.52 -5.03
N GLY A 24 -15.44 -13.82 -5.29
CA GLY A 24 -15.63 -14.34 -6.65
C GLY A 24 -14.38 -14.28 -7.53
N THR A 25 -13.20 -14.17 -6.92
CA THR A 25 -11.93 -14.22 -7.66
C THR A 25 -11.60 -15.65 -8.06
N GLU A 26 -11.20 -15.84 -9.33
CA GLU A 26 -10.76 -17.13 -9.84
C GLU A 26 -9.59 -17.71 -9.01
N GLU A 27 -9.54 -19.02 -8.90
CA GLU A 27 -8.49 -19.74 -8.20
C GLU A 27 -7.11 -19.31 -8.72
N ILE A 28 -6.29 -18.70 -7.86
CA ILE A 28 -4.91 -18.31 -8.21
C ILE A 28 -4.14 -19.62 -8.38
N LYS A 29 -4.00 -20.10 -9.61
CA LYS A 29 -3.13 -21.23 -9.91
C LYS A 29 -1.67 -20.78 -9.80
N PRO A 30 -0.80 -21.54 -9.13
CA PRO A 30 0.62 -21.26 -9.17
C PRO A 30 1.10 -21.32 -10.62
N TYR A 31 1.70 -20.25 -11.10
CA TYR A 31 2.29 -20.19 -12.43
C TYR A 31 3.76 -19.79 -12.31
N THR A 32 4.55 -20.30 -13.23
CA THR A 32 5.97 -19.93 -13.34
C THR A 32 6.08 -18.73 -14.25
N ILE A 33 6.76 -17.68 -13.78
CA ILE A 33 7.08 -16.51 -14.60
C ILE A 33 8.57 -16.46 -14.84
N ASP A 34 8.95 -16.17 -16.08
CA ASP A 34 10.32 -15.86 -16.45
C ASP A 34 10.45 -14.34 -16.59
N PHE A 35 11.41 -13.76 -15.90
CA PHE A 35 11.63 -12.32 -15.94
C PHE A 35 13.10 -11.96 -15.69
N CYS A 36 13.50 -10.80 -16.16
CA CYS A 36 14.77 -10.17 -15.81
C CYS A 36 14.56 -9.33 -14.55
N ASN A 37 15.32 -9.61 -13.49
CA ASN A 37 15.34 -8.80 -12.27
C ASN A 37 16.52 -7.83 -12.32
N VAL A 38 16.22 -6.54 -12.38
CA VAL A 38 17.21 -5.46 -12.35
C VAL A 38 17.01 -4.67 -11.06
N THR A 39 18.09 -4.39 -10.35
CA THR A 39 18.09 -3.46 -9.22
C THR A 39 19.07 -2.34 -9.54
N VAL A 40 18.57 -1.11 -9.52
CA VAL A 40 19.40 0.09 -9.63
C VAL A 40 19.59 0.65 -8.23
N THR A 41 20.84 0.69 -7.78
CA THR A 41 21.21 1.26 -6.48
C THR A 41 21.91 2.59 -6.69
N TYR A 42 21.46 3.62 -5.99
CA TYR A 42 22.06 4.96 -6.05
C TYR A 42 22.01 5.65 -4.69
N LYS A 43 22.70 6.79 -4.60
CA LYS A 43 22.72 7.65 -3.42
C LYS A 43 22.55 9.10 -3.84
N HIS A 44 21.91 9.90 -3.01
CA HIS A 44 21.98 11.35 -3.16
C HIS A 44 23.33 11.87 -2.65
N THR A 45 23.80 12.95 -3.27
CA THR A 45 25.05 13.61 -2.86
C THR A 45 24.91 14.07 -1.41
N SER A 46 25.91 13.77 -0.60
CA SER A 46 25.97 14.11 0.83
C SER A 46 25.12 13.25 1.75
N HIS A 47 24.52 12.15 1.25
CA HIS A 47 23.75 11.21 2.07
C HIS A 47 24.37 9.82 2.02
N ASN A 48 24.25 9.07 3.11
CA ASN A 48 24.86 7.75 3.23
C ASN A 48 23.89 6.63 2.81
N GLU A 49 22.60 6.90 2.80
CA GLU A 49 21.55 5.94 2.50
C GLU A 49 21.62 5.51 1.04
N SER A 50 21.53 4.20 0.82
CA SER A 50 21.43 3.60 -0.51
C SER A 50 19.98 3.39 -0.85
N ILE A 51 19.56 3.94 -1.99
CA ILE A 51 18.20 3.80 -2.50
C ILE A 51 18.21 2.74 -3.58
N ASN A 52 17.27 1.81 -3.52
CA ASN A 52 17.12 0.77 -4.51
C ASN A 52 15.82 0.95 -5.28
N VAL A 53 15.93 0.87 -6.61
CA VAL A 53 14.79 0.74 -7.51
C VAL A 53 14.80 -0.67 -8.09
N SER A 54 13.79 -1.44 -7.81
CA SER A 54 13.59 -2.79 -8.31
C SER A 54 12.75 -2.76 -9.58
N ILE A 55 13.25 -3.38 -10.65
CA ILE A 55 12.59 -3.47 -11.95
C ILE A 55 12.52 -4.94 -12.35
N TRP A 56 11.31 -5.47 -12.48
CA TRP A 56 11.07 -6.83 -12.96
C TRP A 56 10.47 -6.76 -14.35
N ALA A 57 11.24 -7.19 -15.34
CA ALA A 57 10.90 -7.09 -16.75
C ALA A 57 10.56 -8.48 -17.31
N PRO A 58 9.35 -8.73 -17.84
CA PRO A 58 9.03 -9.95 -18.54
C PRO A 58 9.91 -10.13 -19.79
N LYS A 59 9.87 -11.32 -20.41
CA LYS A 59 10.53 -11.53 -21.71
C LYS A 59 9.95 -10.58 -22.76
N PRO A 60 10.71 -10.19 -23.80
CA PRO A 60 10.23 -9.27 -24.83
C PRO A 60 8.88 -9.68 -25.45
N ASP A 61 8.68 -10.98 -25.70
CA ASP A 61 7.44 -11.51 -26.32
C ASP A 61 6.24 -11.48 -25.35
N ASP A 62 6.49 -11.47 -24.04
CA ASP A 62 5.45 -11.44 -23.00
C ASP A 62 5.13 -10.02 -22.53
N TRP A 63 5.92 -9.02 -22.97
CA TRP A 63 5.72 -7.64 -22.53
C TRP A 63 4.54 -6.96 -23.22
N ASN A 64 3.58 -6.49 -22.45
CA ASN A 64 2.40 -5.77 -22.92
C ASN A 64 2.66 -4.29 -23.26
N ARG A 65 3.93 -3.87 -23.26
CA ARG A 65 4.42 -2.50 -23.54
C ARG A 65 4.03 -1.46 -22.50
N ARG A 66 3.77 -1.89 -21.27
CA ARG A 66 3.37 -1.01 -20.17
C ARG A 66 4.27 -1.22 -18.96
N ILE A 67 4.40 -0.15 -18.18
CA ILE A 67 5.01 -0.19 -16.84
C ILE A 67 3.88 -0.10 -15.81
N LEU A 68 4.00 -0.87 -14.73
CA LEU A 68 3.19 -0.73 -13.54
C LEU A 68 4.11 -0.46 -12.34
N ALA A 69 4.09 0.77 -11.86
CA ALA A 69 4.74 1.14 -10.62
C ALA A 69 3.85 0.76 -9.43
N LEU A 70 4.48 0.21 -8.41
CA LEU A 70 3.80 -0.38 -7.27
C LEU A 70 4.11 0.43 -6.01
N GLY A 71 3.07 0.88 -5.33
CA GLY A 71 3.16 1.51 -4.03
C GLY A 71 3.26 0.51 -2.89
N GLY A 72 3.60 1.02 -1.72
CA GLY A 72 3.68 0.25 -0.50
C GLY A 72 2.44 0.37 0.38
N GLY A 73 2.66 0.23 1.70
CA GLY A 73 1.62 0.38 2.71
C GLY A 73 2.23 0.59 4.09
N GLY A 74 1.48 1.23 4.99
CA GLY A 74 2.07 1.76 6.20
C GLY A 74 3.21 2.71 5.84
N TYR A 75 4.38 2.50 6.43
CA TYR A 75 5.59 3.26 6.14
C TYR A 75 6.53 2.60 5.12
N ALA A 76 6.26 1.37 4.67
CA ALA A 76 7.01 0.75 3.60
C ALA A 76 6.76 1.46 2.26
N ALA A 77 7.83 1.75 1.51
CA ALA A 77 7.73 2.46 0.23
C ALA A 77 7.20 1.57 -0.90
N THR A 78 7.50 0.28 -0.87
CA THR A 78 6.87 -0.73 -1.73
C THR A 78 6.66 -2.02 -0.96
N PHE A 79 5.70 -2.82 -1.39
CA PHE A 79 5.56 -4.20 -0.90
C PHE A 79 6.37 -5.15 -1.78
N ASP A 80 6.78 -6.26 -1.14
CA ASP A 80 7.62 -7.27 -1.75
C ASP A 80 6.98 -7.95 -2.97
N HIS A 81 7.78 -8.82 -3.50
CA HIS A 81 7.67 -9.61 -4.72
C HIS A 81 6.28 -10.10 -5.13
N LEU A 82 5.29 -10.19 -4.25
CA LEU A 82 3.96 -10.69 -4.58
C LEU A 82 3.24 -9.83 -5.62
N TYR A 83 3.25 -8.50 -5.42
CA TYR A 83 2.61 -7.59 -6.36
C TYR A 83 3.41 -7.46 -7.65
N GLN A 84 4.76 -7.49 -7.56
CA GLN A 84 5.62 -7.51 -8.74
C GLN A 84 5.39 -8.78 -9.57
N THR A 85 5.30 -9.95 -8.92
CA THR A 85 4.99 -11.23 -9.58
C THR A 85 3.67 -11.15 -10.36
N THR A 86 2.62 -10.62 -9.71
CA THR A 86 1.31 -10.46 -10.35
C THR A 86 1.36 -9.52 -11.55
N ALA A 87 2.07 -8.40 -11.43
CA ALA A 87 2.22 -7.44 -12.52
C ALA A 87 2.98 -8.05 -13.72
N VAL A 88 4.11 -8.72 -13.46
CA VAL A 88 4.89 -9.40 -14.50
C VAL A 88 4.08 -10.52 -15.15
N GLY A 89 3.32 -11.31 -14.38
CA GLY A 89 2.46 -12.35 -14.91
C GLY A 89 1.34 -11.83 -15.83
N LYS A 90 1.01 -10.54 -15.75
CA LYS A 90 0.10 -9.83 -16.66
C LYS A 90 0.84 -9.09 -17.79
N GLY A 91 2.13 -9.32 -17.94
CA GLY A 91 2.97 -8.72 -18.99
C GLY A 91 3.44 -7.31 -18.70
N PHE A 92 3.24 -6.74 -17.52
CA PHE A 92 3.79 -5.43 -17.17
C PHE A 92 5.26 -5.54 -16.77
N VAL A 93 6.04 -4.51 -17.07
CA VAL A 93 7.24 -4.26 -16.28
C VAL A 93 6.81 -3.71 -14.93
N ALA A 94 7.18 -4.39 -13.86
CA ALA A 94 6.86 -3.98 -12.49
C ALA A 94 8.03 -3.17 -11.91
N ILE A 95 7.76 -1.98 -11.36
CA ILE A 95 8.78 -1.16 -10.72
C ILE A 95 8.37 -0.77 -9.30
N GLY A 96 9.35 -0.67 -8.41
CA GLY A 96 9.16 -0.24 -7.02
C GLY A 96 10.46 0.34 -6.45
N THR A 97 10.37 1.05 -5.33
CA THR A 97 11.52 1.61 -4.62
C THR A 97 11.44 1.32 -3.13
N ASP A 98 12.58 1.15 -2.46
CA ASP A 98 12.68 1.04 -1.00
C ASP A 98 12.79 2.40 -0.30
N SER A 99 12.89 3.49 -1.06
CA SER A 99 13.07 4.86 -0.57
C SER A 99 14.26 5.03 0.39
N GLY A 100 15.27 4.16 0.29
CA GLY A 100 16.49 4.23 1.09
C GLY A 100 16.35 3.74 2.54
N HIS A 101 15.21 3.17 2.92
CA HIS A 101 15.05 2.58 4.25
C HIS A 101 14.76 1.09 4.18
N SER A 102 13.54 0.69 4.11
CA SER A 102 13.23 -0.73 3.97
C SER A 102 11.92 -0.93 3.21
N SER A 103 11.81 -2.07 2.57
CA SER A 103 10.61 -2.50 1.86
C SER A 103 10.06 -3.78 2.48
N GLY A 104 8.78 -4.07 2.20
CA GLY A 104 8.13 -5.29 2.61
C GLY A 104 7.17 -5.16 3.80
N MET A 105 6.39 -6.21 4.01
CA MET A 105 5.33 -6.23 5.02
C MET A 105 5.85 -6.08 6.45
N THR A 106 7.05 -6.59 6.74
CA THR A 106 7.64 -6.54 8.09
C THR A 106 8.05 -5.14 8.50
N SER A 107 8.40 -4.29 7.53
CA SER A 107 8.81 -2.89 7.75
C SER A 107 7.67 -1.89 7.64
N ALA A 108 6.45 -2.34 7.35
CA ALA A 108 5.30 -1.45 7.15
C ALA A 108 4.97 -0.59 8.39
N PHE A 109 5.36 -1.03 9.58
CA PHE A 109 5.13 -0.32 10.85
C PHE A 109 6.42 0.13 11.54
N ASP A 110 7.58 -0.05 10.91
CA ASP A 110 8.85 0.45 11.41
C ASP A 110 9.05 1.89 10.98
N THR A 111 9.25 2.77 11.95
CA THR A 111 9.52 4.20 11.76
C THR A 111 10.91 4.61 12.27
N SER A 112 11.73 3.66 12.70
CA SER A 112 13.07 3.93 13.26
C SER A 112 13.97 4.68 12.29
N TRP A 113 13.81 4.46 10.98
CA TRP A 113 14.53 5.16 9.91
C TRP A 113 14.26 6.67 9.84
N ALA A 114 13.12 7.12 10.37
CA ALA A 114 12.74 8.54 10.36
C ALA A 114 13.52 9.36 11.39
N LEU A 115 14.32 8.73 12.24
CA LEU A 115 15.19 9.38 13.22
C LEU A 115 16.66 9.10 12.87
N ASP A 116 17.53 10.07 13.14
CA ASP A 116 18.97 9.90 13.12
C ASP A 116 19.49 9.25 14.43
N ALA A 117 20.80 9.03 14.50
CA ALA A 117 21.43 8.41 15.67
C ALA A 117 21.30 9.26 16.96
N ASP A 118 21.08 10.55 16.82
CA ASP A 118 20.92 11.50 17.94
C ASP A 118 19.44 11.68 18.34
N GLY A 119 18.52 11.00 17.64
CA GLY A 119 17.08 11.07 17.87
C GLY A 119 16.39 12.26 17.22
N ASN A 120 17.07 12.99 16.34
CA ASN A 120 16.45 14.05 15.54
C ASN A 120 15.78 13.47 14.30
N SER A 121 14.89 14.27 13.68
CA SER A 121 14.24 13.86 12.44
C SER A 121 15.24 13.69 11.30
N ASN A 122 15.28 12.50 10.69
CA ASN A 122 16.03 12.24 9.47
C ASN A 122 15.26 12.78 8.27
N THR A 123 15.38 14.11 8.05
CA THR A 123 14.60 14.82 7.03
C THR A 123 14.83 14.28 5.63
N HIS A 124 16.00 13.74 5.34
CA HIS A 124 16.33 13.20 4.01
C HIS A 124 15.54 11.93 3.70
N LEU A 125 15.54 10.96 4.61
CA LEU A 125 14.74 9.75 4.43
C LEU A 125 13.24 10.04 4.48
N ILE A 126 12.82 11.02 5.28
CA ILE A 126 11.43 11.46 5.30
C ILE A 126 11.02 12.07 3.94
N GLU A 127 11.88 12.87 3.31
CA GLU A 127 11.64 13.41 1.96
C GLU A 127 11.68 12.31 0.89
N ASP A 128 12.63 11.39 0.97
CA ASP A 128 12.74 10.26 0.07
C ASP A 128 11.49 9.39 0.12
N TRP A 129 11.05 8.99 1.31
CA TRP A 129 9.79 8.28 1.51
C TRP A 129 8.58 9.11 1.13
N GLY A 130 8.61 10.40 1.42
CA GLY A 130 7.52 11.33 1.18
C GLY A 130 7.19 11.49 -0.29
N PHE A 131 8.20 11.73 -1.14
CA PHE A 131 7.95 12.07 -2.54
C PHE A 131 9.14 11.87 -3.49
N ARG A 132 10.40 12.10 -3.05
CA ARG A 132 11.54 12.24 -3.98
C ARG A 132 11.78 10.96 -4.78
N THR A 133 11.98 9.85 -4.08
CA THR A 133 12.28 8.56 -4.72
C THR A 133 11.14 8.02 -5.59
N LEU A 134 9.90 8.43 -5.32
CA LEU A 134 8.75 8.07 -6.14
C LEU A 134 8.85 8.67 -7.56
N GLY A 135 9.30 9.93 -7.66
CA GLY A 135 9.58 10.57 -8.93
C GLY A 135 10.77 9.94 -9.64
N GLU A 136 11.87 9.72 -8.91
CA GLU A 136 13.11 9.11 -9.42
C GLU A 136 12.89 7.69 -9.93
N MET A 137 12.11 6.88 -9.21
CA MET A 137 11.71 5.54 -9.62
C MET A 137 11.07 5.55 -11.01
N SER A 138 10.23 6.53 -11.31
CA SER A 138 9.56 6.62 -12.61
C SER A 138 10.55 6.91 -13.75
N VAL A 139 11.54 7.76 -13.50
CA VAL A 139 12.60 8.10 -14.47
C VAL A 139 13.51 6.90 -14.73
N ILE A 140 13.99 6.30 -13.65
CA ILE A 140 14.88 5.12 -13.71
C ILE A 140 14.17 3.95 -14.41
N GLY A 141 12.90 3.69 -14.02
CA GLY A 141 12.13 2.59 -14.60
C GLY A 141 11.92 2.75 -16.11
N LYS A 142 11.58 3.96 -16.57
CA LYS A 142 11.43 4.24 -18.01
C LYS A 142 12.73 4.05 -18.78
N HIS A 143 13.84 4.54 -18.22
CA HIS A 143 15.15 4.41 -18.86
C HIS A 143 15.59 2.93 -18.96
N ILE A 144 15.45 2.15 -17.91
CA ILE A 144 15.78 0.71 -17.94
C ILE A 144 14.90 -0.04 -18.92
N VAL A 145 13.63 0.30 -19.03
CA VAL A 145 12.69 -0.29 -20.00
C VAL A 145 13.12 0.03 -21.44
N GLU A 146 13.50 1.27 -21.71
CA GLU A 146 13.99 1.70 -23.02
C GLU A 146 15.27 0.94 -23.42
N GLU A 147 16.24 0.85 -22.51
CA GLU A 147 17.48 0.11 -22.73
C GLU A 147 17.26 -1.39 -22.94
N TYR A 148 16.36 -2.00 -22.14
CA TYR A 148 16.15 -3.44 -22.18
C TYR A 148 15.36 -3.90 -23.42
N TYR A 149 14.33 -3.14 -23.82
CA TYR A 149 13.48 -3.49 -24.95
C TYR A 149 13.79 -2.71 -26.22
N ASN A 150 14.80 -1.80 -26.19
CA ASN A 150 15.10 -0.86 -27.27
C ASN A 150 13.85 -0.07 -27.73
N ARG A 151 13.00 0.25 -26.76
CA ARG A 151 11.70 0.92 -27.00
C ARG A 151 11.15 1.52 -25.69
N LEU A 152 10.56 2.71 -25.78
CA LEU A 152 9.78 3.30 -24.70
C LEU A 152 8.47 2.53 -24.44
N PRO A 153 7.97 2.51 -23.19
CA PRO A 153 6.64 1.99 -22.90
C PRO A 153 5.56 2.85 -23.58
N ASP A 154 4.46 2.21 -23.98
CA ASP A 154 3.31 2.93 -24.52
C ASP A 154 2.56 3.69 -23.41
N TYR A 155 2.51 3.10 -22.19
CA TYR A 155 1.88 3.70 -21.01
C TYR A 155 2.63 3.32 -19.73
N VAL A 156 2.55 4.22 -18.75
CA VAL A 156 3.11 4.06 -17.41
C VAL A 156 2.03 4.29 -16.37
N TYR A 157 1.75 3.27 -15.57
CA TYR A 157 0.72 3.34 -14.53
C TYR A 157 1.33 3.21 -13.13
N PHE A 158 0.62 3.75 -12.16
CA PHE A 158 0.90 3.55 -10.75
C PHE A 158 -0.33 2.94 -10.06
N THR A 159 -0.11 2.02 -9.12
CA THR A 159 -1.16 1.50 -8.24
C THR A 159 -0.66 1.40 -6.81
N GLY A 160 -1.51 1.79 -5.87
CA GLY A 160 -1.21 1.67 -4.45
C GLY A 160 -2.46 1.87 -3.58
N CYS A 161 -2.45 1.22 -2.42
CA CYS A 161 -3.52 1.32 -1.42
C CYS A 161 -2.95 1.80 -0.10
N SER A 162 -3.74 2.49 0.74
CA SER A 162 -3.31 2.99 2.05
C SER A 162 -2.10 3.93 1.94
N GLY A 163 -0.93 3.57 2.49
CA GLY A 163 0.34 4.28 2.26
C GLY A 163 0.66 4.43 0.77
N GLY A 164 0.41 3.38 -0.04
CA GLY A 164 0.53 3.43 -1.49
C GLY A 164 -0.50 4.36 -2.16
N GLY A 165 -1.70 4.46 -1.61
CA GLY A 165 -2.69 5.46 -2.03
C GLY A 165 -2.21 6.89 -1.79
N ARG A 166 -1.59 7.16 -0.64
CA ARG A 166 -0.90 8.43 -0.35
C ARG A 166 0.17 8.74 -1.40
N GLN A 167 1.01 7.74 -1.72
CA GLN A 167 2.04 7.89 -2.74
C GLN A 167 1.43 8.26 -4.10
N GLY A 168 0.32 7.61 -4.50
CA GLY A 168 -0.39 7.92 -5.74
C GLY A 168 -0.86 9.38 -5.80
N LEU A 169 -1.42 9.92 -4.72
CA LEU A 169 -1.82 11.33 -4.65
C LEU A 169 -0.62 12.28 -4.71
N VAL A 170 0.49 11.93 -4.04
CA VAL A 170 1.74 12.70 -4.13
C VAL A 170 2.29 12.72 -5.55
N LEU A 171 2.25 11.58 -6.25
CA LEU A 171 2.67 11.47 -7.65
C LEU A 171 1.80 12.36 -8.57
N ALA A 172 0.48 12.32 -8.38
CA ALA A 172 -0.43 13.17 -9.13
C ALA A 172 -0.18 14.66 -8.91
N GLN A 173 0.17 15.05 -7.68
CA GLN A 173 0.43 16.44 -7.33
C GLN A 173 1.80 16.94 -7.80
N ARG A 174 2.87 16.16 -7.50
CA ARG A 174 4.25 16.62 -7.72
C ARG A 174 4.84 16.23 -9.06
N TYR A 175 4.37 15.11 -9.64
CA TYR A 175 4.91 14.51 -10.86
C TYR A 175 3.79 14.19 -11.88
N PRO A 176 2.92 15.16 -12.22
CA PRO A 176 1.71 14.92 -13.01
C PRO A 176 1.97 14.38 -14.44
N LYS A 177 3.23 14.45 -14.90
CA LYS A 177 3.65 13.94 -16.21
C LYS A 177 4.39 12.59 -16.13
N ALA A 178 4.57 12.04 -14.92
CA ALA A 178 5.34 10.81 -14.74
C ALA A 178 4.53 9.56 -15.11
N PHE A 179 3.21 9.63 -14.96
CA PHE A 179 2.30 8.49 -15.13
C PHE A 179 1.11 8.88 -15.99
N ASP A 180 0.65 7.94 -16.83
CA ASP A 180 -0.54 8.10 -17.66
C ASP A 180 -1.83 7.79 -16.90
N GLY A 181 -1.73 7.00 -15.82
CA GLY A 181 -2.85 6.71 -14.93
C GLY A 181 -2.36 6.30 -13.54
N ILE A 182 -3.11 6.73 -12.52
CA ILE A 182 -2.81 6.49 -11.11
C ILE A 182 -4.04 5.93 -10.41
N LEU A 183 -3.92 4.75 -9.84
CA LEU A 183 -4.89 4.17 -8.92
C LEU A 183 -4.41 4.39 -7.47
N ALA A 184 -5.01 5.36 -6.80
CA ALA A 184 -4.74 5.70 -5.41
C ALA A 184 -5.91 5.24 -4.53
N ALA A 185 -5.89 3.96 -4.10
CA ALA A 185 -6.96 3.38 -3.30
C ALA A 185 -6.80 3.74 -1.81
N ALA A 186 -7.91 4.06 -1.15
CA ALA A 186 -7.98 4.34 0.29
C ALA A 186 -6.75 5.12 0.83
N PRO A 187 -6.43 6.30 0.29
CA PRO A 187 -5.16 6.99 0.54
C PRO A 187 -5.03 7.43 2.00
N ALA A 188 -3.93 7.02 2.65
CA ALA A 188 -3.58 7.43 4.00
C ALA A 188 -2.95 8.85 3.96
N ILE A 189 -3.80 9.85 3.94
CA ILE A 189 -3.42 11.28 3.91
C ILE A 189 -3.63 11.96 5.26
N ASN A 190 -3.19 13.21 5.38
CA ASN A 190 -3.30 14.01 6.62
C ASN A 190 -2.72 13.25 7.82
N LEU A 191 -1.49 12.75 7.66
CA LEU A 191 -0.85 11.86 8.65
C LEU A 191 -0.75 12.49 10.04
N GLU A 192 -0.62 13.81 10.12
CA GLU A 192 -0.56 14.59 11.36
C GLU A 192 -1.83 14.48 12.21
N THR A 193 -2.97 14.20 11.59
CA THR A 193 -4.23 13.98 12.28
C THR A 193 -4.66 12.50 12.23
N PHE A 194 -4.40 11.83 11.13
CA PHE A 194 -4.78 10.42 10.93
C PHE A 194 -4.08 9.49 11.94
N ILE A 195 -2.77 9.64 12.15
CA ILE A 195 -2.02 8.76 13.05
C ILE A 195 -2.45 8.94 14.52
N PRO A 196 -2.56 10.18 15.06
CA PRO A 196 -3.14 10.37 16.40
C PRO A 196 -4.55 9.82 16.53
N ALA A 197 -5.42 10.02 15.53
CA ALA A 197 -6.78 9.49 15.55
C ALA A 197 -6.81 7.94 15.55
N ALA A 198 -5.94 7.30 14.77
CA ALA A 198 -5.83 5.85 14.77
C ALA A 198 -5.28 5.28 16.09
N TYR A 199 -4.43 6.02 16.79
CA TYR A 199 -3.89 5.64 18.10
C TYR A 199 -4.86 5.90 19.26
N TRP A 200 -5.78 6.85 19.10
CA TRP A 200 -6.66 7.33 20.16
C TRP A 200 -7.43 6.23 20.91
N PRO A 201 -8.05 5.23 20.27
CA PRO A 201 -8.71 4.13 20.98
C PRO A 201 -7.76 3.37 21.92
N THR A 202 -6.50 3.14 21.50
CA THR A 202 -5.49 2.48 22.31
C THR A 202 -5.13 3.34 23.53
N GLN A 203 -5.00 4.65 23.36
CA GLN A 203 -4.73 5.58 24.45
C GLN A 203 -5.87 5.57 25.47
N VAL A 204 -7.12 5.63 25.00
CA VAL A 204 -8.31 5.57 25.89
C VAL A 204 -8.34 4.27 26.68
N MET A 205 -8.16 3.14 26.02
CA MET A 205 -8.11 1.83 26.70
C MET A 205 -7.02 1.79 27.80
N ARG A 206 -5.87 2.38 27.51
CA ARG A 206 -4.76 2.47 28.47
C ARG A 206 -5.08 3.38 29.65
N ASP A 207 -5.63 4.56 29.39
CA ASP A 207 -5.94 5.55 30.44
C ASP A 207 -7.00 5.06 31.41
N PHE A 208 -7.99 4.33 30.92
CA PHE A 208 -9.05 3.73 31.74
C PHE A 208 -8.71 2.33 32.24
N ASN A 209 -7.59 1.74 31.79
CA ASN A 209 -7.19 0.34 32.04
C ASN A 209 -8.34 -0.65 31.71
N VAL A 210 -9.05 -0.40 30.60
CA VAL A 210 -10.16 -1.22 30.13
C VAL A 210 -9.86 -1.65 28.69
N TYR A 211 -9.82 -2.96 28.48
CA TYR A 211 -9.51 -3.57 27.18
C TYR A 211 -10.67 -4.47 26.79
N PRO A 212 -11.64 -3.98 25.98
CA PRO A 212 -12.79 -4.75 25.57
C PRO A 212 -12.37 -6.02 24.82
N ALA A 213 -13.00 -7.14 25.11
CA ALA A 213 -12.82 -8.35 24.35
C ALA A 213 -13.38 -8.20 22.92
N SER A 214 -12.86 -8.97 21.95
CA SER A 214 -13.35 -8.90 20.58
C SER A 214 -14.85 -9.15 20.44
N CYS A 215 -15.41 -10.05 21.27
CA CYS A 215 -16.86 -10.32 21.27
C CYS A 215 -17.70 -9.14 21.76
N GLU A 216 -17.17 -8.30 22.65
CA GLU A 216 -17.84 -7.09 23.13
C GLU A 216 -17.86 -6.04 22.00
N ILE A 217 -16.73 -5.85 21.32
CA ILE A 217 -16.66 -4.96 20.13
C ILE A 217 -17.60 -5.44 19.02
N GLU A 218 -17.64 -6.76 18.78
CA GLU A 218 -18.54 -7.35 17.78
C GLU A 218 -20.01 -7.17 18.13
N ALA A 219 -20.37 -7.28 19.42
CA ALA A 219 -21.72 -7.03 19.88
C ALA A 219 -22.14 -5.57 19.65
N PHE A 220 -21.25 -4.60 19.93
CA PHE A 220 -21.51 -3.19 19.61
C PHE A 220 -21.69 -2.94 18.10
N THR A 221 -20.82 -3.53 17.29
CA THR A 221 -20.90 -3.40 15.83
C THR A 221 -22.22 -3.97 15.31
N THR A 222 -22.60 -5.15 15.77
CA THR A 222 -23.86 -5.79 15.40
C THR A 222 -25.07 -4.95 15.81
N ALA A 223 -25.07 -4.42 17.02
CA ALA A 223 -26.15 -3.56 17.50
C ALA A 223 -26.24 -2.25 16.70
N ALA A 224 -25.10 -1.65 16.33
CA ALA A 224 -25.05 -0.45 15.50
C ALA A 224 -25.62 -0.71 14.09
N ILE A 225 -25.23 -1.81 13.44
CA ILE A 225 -25.78 -2.21 12.14
C ILE A 225 -27.28 -2.41 12.25
N GLN A 226 -27.76 -3.25 13.17
CA GLN A 226 -29.21 -3.51 13.36
C GLN A 226 -30.01 -2.25 13.58
N ARG A 227 -29.43 -1.22 14.20
CA ARG A 227 -30.14 0.02 14.54
C ARG A 227 -30.15 1.04 13.41
N CYS A 228 -29.07 1.06 12.62
CA CYS A 228 -28.78 2.18 11.71
C CYS A 228 -28.76 1.79 10.22
N ASP A 229 -28.74 0.50 9.89
CA ASP A 229 -28.59 -0.01 8.53
C ASP A 229 -29.65 0.55 7.58
N ALA A 230 -30.91 0.48 7.96
CA ALA A 230 -32.04 0.99 7.18
C ALA A 230 -32.09 2.52 7.01
N LEU A 231 -31.17 3.29 7.65
CA LEU A 231 -31.27 4.77 7.64
C LEU A 231 -30.85 5.39 6.30
N ASP A 232 -30.06 4.69 5.50
CA ASP A 232 -29.64 5.15 4.16
C ASP A 232 -30.56 4.65 3.04
N GLY A 233 -31.52 3.77 3.37
CA GLY A 233 -32.52 3.22 2.45
C GLY A 233 -32.23 1.82 1.95
N ASP A 234 -31.07 1.25 2.32
CA ASP A 234 -30.69 -0.13 2.06
C ASP A 234 -30.39 -0.88 3.35
N GLU A 235 -30.71 -2.17 3.43
CA GLU A 235 -30.37 -3.06 4.54
C GLU A 235 -29.32 -4.06 4.08
N ASP A 236 -28.09 -3.56 3.84
CA ASP A 236 -26.99 -4.34 3.25
C ASP A 236 -25.84 -4.66 4.22
N GLY A 237 -25.99 -4.28 5.49
CA GLY A 237 -25.01 -4.47 6.55
C GLY A 237 -23.90 -3.42 6.56
N TYR A 238 -24.02 -2.33 5.78
CA TYR A 238 -23.12 -1.20 5.76
C TYR A 238 -23.81 0.07 6.22
N LEU A 239 -23.10 0.90 6.98
CA LEU A 239 -23.62 2.18 7.46
C LEU A 239 -23.03 3.31 6.61
N ASP A 240 -23.86 4.02 5.84
CA ASP A 240 -23.40 5.21 5.12
C ASP A 240 -23.14 6.37 6.09
N ALA A 241 -21.89 6.81 6.15
CA ALA A 241 -21.45 7.90 7.03
C ALA A 241 -22.20 9.22 6.80
N ARG A 242 -22.83 9.40 5.63
CA ARG A 242 -23.64 10.60 5.31
C ARG A 242 -24.95 10.66 6.10
N VAL A 243 -25.44 9.51 6.55
CA VAL A 243 -26.70 9.38 7.30
C VAL A 243 -26.48 9.39 8.81
N LEU A 244 -25.26 9.02 9.26
CA LEU A 244 -24.88 9.03 10.67
C LEU A 244 -24.58 10.45 11.13
N SER A 245 -25.59 11.21 11.56
CA SER A 245 -25.32 12.46 12.27
C SER A 245 -24.99 12.16 13.73
N PHE A 246 -23.86 12.65 14.22
CA PHE A 246 -23.38 12.47 15.62
C PHE A 246 -24.42 12.91 16.67
N ARG A 247 -25.38 13.78 16.31
CA ARG A 247 -26.46 14.23 17.22
C ARG A 247 -27.53 13.19 17.52
N SER A 248 -27.72 12.20 16.66
CA SER A 248 -28.66 11.10 16.93
C SER A 248 -28.06 10.04 17.87
N PHE A 249 -26.74 10.01 18.01
CA PHE A 249 -26.06 9.05 18.90
C PHE A 249 -26.09 9.48 20.37
N GLU A 250 -25.97 10.78 20.68
CA GLU A 250 -25.99 11.26 22.09
C GLU A 250 -27.30 11.03 22.81
N ALA A 251 -28.41 10.98 22.12
CA ALA A 251 -29.72 10.84 22.74
C ALA A 251 -30.09 9.39 23.12
N ASP A 252 -29.48 8.38 22.47
CA ASP A 252 -29.84 6.97 22.64
C ASP A 252 -28.88 6.17 23.52
N TRP A 253 -27.65 6.65 23.77
CA TRP A 253 -26.69 5.95 24.63
C TRP A 253 -27.18 5.76 26.07
N GLN A 254 -28.01 6.67 26.57
CA GLN A 254 -28.60 6.56 27.90
C GLN A 254 -29.69 5.48 28.00
N ARG A 255 -30.24 4.99 26.87
CA ARG A 255 -31.27 3.96 26.85
C ARG A 255 -30.76 2.54 26.64
N VAL A 256 -29.53 2.38 26.21
CA VAL A 256 -28.94 1.06 25.90
C VAL A 256 -28.20 0.48 27.10
N PHE A 257 -27.85 1.30 28.10
CA PHE A 257 -27.01 0.91 29.27
C PHE A 257 -27.76 1.10 30.63
N LEU A 258 -29.07 1.28 30.65
CA LEU A 258 -29.95 1.21 31.82
C LEU A 258 -30.98 0.11 31.62
#